data_6f9469a5cf21329901113a15e6d8b2d9
#
_entry.id   6f9469a5cf21329901113a15e6d8b2d9
#
_cell.length_a   1.000
_cell.length_b   1.000
_cell.length_c   1.000
_cell.angle_alpha   90.00
_cell.angle_beta   90.00
_cell.angle_gamma   90.00
#
_symmetry.space_group_name_H-M   'P 1'
#
loop_
_entity.id
_entity.type
_entity.pdbx_description
1 polymer ?
#
loop_
_entity_poly.entity_id
_entity_poly.type
_entity_poly.pdbx_seq_one_letter_code
_entity_poly.pdbx_strand_id
1 'polypeptide(L)'
;KHIHTGFFMSINYNEKIPNNVDLSSDRRLQRALEQWQPGYLNWWEELGPEKSTDLEVYLRTAISVEKDGWAHFDYVKMPDYRWGIFLTPSDSDRSIDFGIHKGQPAWQEVPGEYRSELRRLIVTQGDTEPASVEQQRQLGKTCPSLYDLRNLFQINVEEGRHLWAMVYLLQAYFGRDGREEAEAMLERHSGDPDKPRILEAFNEETPDWLSFFMFTYFTDRDGKFQLASLAESGFDPLARSCRFMLTEEAHHMFVGETGVGRVVQRACDLMNEHKIRSSAAEVEVRKYGGIDLPTIQKYLNFHFSVSVDLFGQELSTNAATYYNTGIKGRFGESKIKDDHLLHDSSYSVLELKGDKIVNVDAPALNAVNERLRDDYIVDCDLGVRRWNKIIADSGIDFKLKLPHRAFHRGIGQFSEIQADPQGNIITQAEWDRLHHEWLPTQEDKEYIQSLMHPVTEPGKIAGWIAPPKSKLNRHPFEFEFVRFN
;
A
#
# COMPACT_ATOMS: atom_id res chain seq x y z
N LYS A 1 -26.39 19.46 -29.66
CA LYS A 1 -26.34 19.22 -28.19
C LYS A 1 -27.01 17.89 -27.92
N HIS A 2 -26.22 16.78 -28.00
CA HIS A 2 -26.68 15.49 -27.53
C HIS A 2 -26.25 15.39 -26.08
N ILE A 3 -27.21 15.45 -25.20
CA ILE A 3 -27.04 15.10 -23.76
C ILE A 3 -26.89 13.58 -23.77
N HIS A 4 -25.68 13.09 -23.63
CA HIS A 4 -25.45 11.69 -23.28
C HIS A 4 -25.91 11.52 -21.82
N THR A 5 -27.11 11.01 -21.65
CA THR A 5 -27.56 10.41 -20.40
C THR A 5 -26.81 9.09 -20.24
N GLY A 6 -25.56 9.16 -19.75
CA GLY A 6 -24.87 7.99 -19.27
C GLY A 6 -25.64 7.47 -18.06
N PHE A 7 -26.00 6.19 -18.07
CA PHE A 7 -26.48 5.51 -16.87
C PHE A 7 -25.32 5.43 -15.89
N PHE A 8 -25.30 6.33 -14.93
CA PHE A 8 -24.41 6.25 -13.79
C PHE A 8 -24.92 5.12 -12.89
N MET A 9 -24.12 4.06 -12.72
CA MET A 9 -24.41 3.07 -11.69
C MET A 9 -23.98 3.68 -10.35
N SER A 10 -24.92 4.26 -9.62
CA SER A 10 -24.69 4.71 -8.24
C SER A 10 -24.81 3.53 -7.29
N ILE A 11 -24.11 3.62 -6.15
CA ILE A 11 -24.28 2.66 -5.05
C ILE A 11 -25.75 2.67 -4.63
N ASN A 12 -26.37 1.52 -4.72
CA ASN A 12 -27.73 1.32 -4.17
C ASN A 12 -27.62 0.92 -2.70
N TYR A 13 -27.75 1.88 -1.80
CA TYR A 13 -27.69 1.63 -0.35
C TYR A 13 -28.78 0.70 0.20
N ASN A 14 -29.82 0.39 -0.59
CA ASN A 14 -30.83 -0.61 -0.24
C ASN A 14 -30.37 -2.04 -0.53
N GLU A 15 -29.35 -2.22 -1.33
CA GLU A 15 -28.75 -3.52 -1.55
C GLU A 15 -27.93 -3.96 -0.34
N LYS A 16 -28.03 -5.25 0.01
CA LYS A 16 -27.29 -5.81 1.13
C LYS A 16 -25.79 -5.78 0.87
N ILE A 17 -25.36 -6.04 -0.36
CA ILE A 17 -23.99 -5.94 -0.85
C ILE A 17 -24.00 -5.01 -2.07
N PRO A 18 -23.65 -3.73 -1.93
CA PRO A 18 -23.50 -2.82 -3.04
C PRO A 18 -22.43 -3.33 -4.02
N ASN A 19 -22.72 -3.30 -5.33
CA ASN A 19 -21.78 -3.82 -6.31
C ASN A 19 -22.06 -3.28 -7.72
N ASN A 20 -21.08 -3.43 -8.61
CA ASN A 20 -21.23 -3.23 -10.04
C ASN A 20 -21.01 -4.53 -10.84
N VAL A 21 -21.02 -5.67 -10.17
CA VAL A 21 -21.06 -7.01 -10.77
C VAL A 21 -22.48 -7.55 -10.66
N ASP A 22 -22.93 -8.34 -11.63
CA ASP A 22 -24.30 -8.86 -11.60
C ASP A 22 -24.43 -10.04 -10.61
N LEU A 23 -24.73 -9.72 -9.35
CA LEU A 23 -25.04 -10.74 -8.33
C LEU A 23 -26.46 -11.30 -8.46
N SER A 24 -27.36 -10.63 -9.19
CA SER A 24 -28.76 -11.06 -9.33
C SER A 24 -28.92 -12.32 -10.17
N SER A 25 -28.00 -12.56 -11.09
CA SER A 25 -27.97 -13.74 -11.96
C SER A 25 -27.43 -14.99 -11.27
N ASP A 26 -26.64 -14.86 -10.20
CA ASP A 26 -26.08 -15.98 -9.42
C ASP A 26 -26.50 -15.94 -7.95
N ARG A 27 -27.65 -16.53 -7.67
CA ARG A 27 -28.18 -16.63 -6.30
C ARG A 27 -27.30 -17.42 -5.34
N ARG A 28 -26.47 -18.35 -5.85
CA ARG A 28 -25.56 -19.13 -5.04
C ARG A 28 -24.40 -18.27 -4.56
N LEU A 29 -23.81 -17.50 -5.46
CA LEU A 29 -22.76 -16.55 -5.13
C LEU A 29 -23.28 -15.45 -4.20
N GLN A 30 -24.45 -14.88 -4.51
CA GLN A 30 -25.08 -13.87 -3.64
C GLN A 30 -25.24 -14.39 -2.20
N ARG A 31 -25.76 -15.61 -2.02
CA ARG A 31 -25.89 -16.20 -0.68
C ARG A 31 -24.54 -16.43 0.01
N ALA A 32 -23.52 -16.86 -0.73
CA ALA A 32 -22.20 -17.09 -0.16
C ALA A 32 -21.59 -15.79 0.35
N LEU A 33 -21.70 -14.70 -0.39
CA LEU A 33 -21.26 -13.37 0.03
C LEU A 33 -22.07 -12.83 1.23
N GLU A 34 -23.39 -13.01 1.21
CA GLU A 34 -24.25 -12.64 2.31
C GLU A 34 -23.98 -13.43 3.60
N GLN A 35 -23.53 -14.68 3.49
CA GLN A 35 -23.10 -15.48 4.64
C GLN A 35 -21.75 -15.08 5.18
N TRP A 36 -20.85 -14.59 4.34
CA TRP A 36 -19.54 -14.09 4.76
C TRP A 36 -19.62 -12.70 5.41
N GLN A 37 -20.55 -11.86 4.98
CA GLN A 37 -20.69 -10.48 5.46
C GLN A 37 -20.75 -10.31 6.98
N PRO A 38 -21.50 -11.11 7.78
CA PRO A 38 -21.52 -10.96 9.23
C PRO A 38 -20.14 -11.11 9.88
N GLY A 39 -19.33 -12.06 9.40
CA GLY A 39 -17.94 -12.21 9.84
C GLY A 39 -17.09 -10.99 9.55
N TYR A 40 -17.23 -10.43 8.35
CA TYR A 40 -16.57 -9.18 7.96
C TYR A 40 -17.01 -7.99 8.84
N LEU A 41 -18.30 -7.84 9.11
CA LEU A 41 -18.80 -6.74 9.94
C LEU A 41 -18.31 -6.86 11.39
N ASN A 42 -18.27 -8.08 11.94
CA ASN A 42 -17.68 -8.32 13.27
C ASN A 42 -16.18 -7.99 13.29
N TRP A 43 -15.43 -8.44 12.28
CA TRP A 43 -14.02 -8.11 12.14
C TRP A 43 -13.81 -6.58 12.04
N TRP A 44 -14.60 -5.89 11.23
CA TRP A 44 -14.54 -4.43 11.11
C TRP A 44 -14.85 -3.73 12.43
N GLU A 45 -15.88 -4.20 13.14
CA GLU A 45 -16.25 -3.63 14.44
C GLU A 45 -15.15 -3.83 15.49
N GLU A 46 -14.50 -4.99 15.52
CA GLU A 46 -13.46 -5.31 16.50
C GLU A 46 -12.10 -4.70 16.16
N LEU A 47 -11.71 -4.76 14.90
CA LEU A 47 -10.36 -4.44 14.43
C LEU A 47 -10.29 -3.23 13.50
N GLY A 48 -11.42 -2.66 13.12
CA GLY A 48 -11.48 -1.45 12.33
C GLY A 48 -11.28 -0.17 13.15
N PRO A 49 -11.20 0.99 12.48
CA PRO A 49 -10.88 2.27 13.12
C PRO A 49 -12.06 2.95 13.80
N GLU A 50 -13.29 2.52 13.54
CA GLU A 50 -14.52 3.22 13.91
C GLU A 50 -14.69 3.43 15.42
N LYS A 51 -14.34 2.43 16.23
CA LYS A 51 -14.36 2.52 17.69
C LYS A 51 -13.25 3.39 18.29
N SER A 52 -12.35 3.92 17.46
CA SER A 52 -11.28 4.77 17.92
C SER A 52 -11.68 6.23 18.13
N THR A 53 -12.89 6.62 17.73
CA THR A 53 -13.38 8.00 17.83
C THR A 53 -14.91 8.07 17.93
N ASP A 54 -15.40 9.10 18.62
CA ASP A 54 -16.83 9.47 18.66
C ASP A 54 -17.19 10.50 17.57
N LEU A 55 -16.30 10.73 16.60
CA LEU A 55 -16.51 11.69 15.54
C LEU A 55 -17.30 11.08 14.38
N GLU A 56 -18.24 11.82 13.85
CA GLU A 56 -18.92 11.51 12.61
C GLU A 56 -18.04 11.94 11.43
N VAL A 57 -17.66 10.99 10.56
CA VAL A 57 -16.72 11.22 9.47
C VAL A 57 -17.41 11.07 8.13
N TYR A 58 -17.26 12.08 7.27
CA TYR A 58 -17.69 12.07 5.88
C TYR A 58 -16.48 11.82 4.98
N LEU A 59 -16.55 10.77 4.18
CA LEU A 59 -15.47 10.32 3.31
C LEU A 59 -15.76 10.65 1.86
N ARG A 60 -14.77 11.12 1.13
CA ARG A 60 -14.81 11.18 -0.31
C ARG A 60 -14.30 9.86 -0.87
N THR A 61 -15.20 9.03 -1.33
CA THR A 61 -14.86 7.68 -1.80
C THR A 61 -15.61 7.33 -3.09
N ALA A 62 -15.16 6.26 -3.77
CA ALA A 62 -15.80 5.79 -4.99
C ALA A 62 -17.21 5.26 -4.71
N ILE A 63 -18.17 5.73 -5.50
CA ILE A 63 -19.58 5.31 -5.41
C ILE A 63 -20.05 4.52 -6.66
N SER A 64 -19.33 4.64 -7.77
CA SER A 64 -19.60 3.90 -9.01
C SER A 64 -18.40 3.90 -9.93
N VAL A 65 -18.44 3.06 -10.97
CA VAL A 65 -17.43 2.98 -12.03
C VAL A 65 -18.10 3.21 -13.37
N GLU A 66 -17.55 4.11 -14.18
CA GLU A 66 -18.01 4.36 -15.53
C GLU A 66 -17.58 3.27 -16.53
N LYS A 67 -18.20 3.30 -17.70
CA LYS A 67 -17.93 2.33 -18.78
C LYS A 67 -16.48 2.37 -19.28
N ASP A 68 -15.81 3.54 -19.19
CA ASP A 68 -14.41 3.72 -19.56
C ASP A 68 -13.43 3.38 -18.44
N GLY A 69 -13.93 2.89 -17.31
CA GLY A 69 -13.12 2.50 -16.17
C GLY A 69 -12.80 3.59 -15.15
N TRP A 70 -13.35 4.80 -15.31
CA TRP A 70 -13.18 5.88 -14.34
C TRP A 70 -14.14 5.73 -13.17
N ALA A 71 -13.62 5.84 -11.94
CA ALA A 71 -14.42 5.85 -10.74
C ALA A 71 -15.05 7.23 -10.52
N HIS A 72 -16.32 7.25 -10.15
CA HIS A 72 -16.99 8.43 -9.63
C HIS A 72 -16.85 8.49 -8.12
N PHE A 73 -16.47 9.65 -7.60
CA PHE A 73 -16.30 9.90 -6.18
C PHE A 73 -17.34 10.88 -5.68
N ASP A 74 -17.94 10.54 -4.55
CA ASP A 74 -18.84 11.45 -3.82
C ASP A 74 -18.58 11.34 -2.32
N TYR A 75 -19.22 12.21 -1.54
CA TYR A 75 -19.10 12.22 -0.09
C TYR A 75 -20.15 11.32 0.53
N VAL A 76 -19.71 10.40 1.36
CA VAL A 76 -20.55 9.46 2.08
C VAL A 76 -20.21 9.49 3.57
N LYS A 77 -21.22 9.29 4.39
CA LYS A 77 -21.08 9.24 5.83
C LYS A 77 -20.64 7.83 6.25
N MET A 78 -19.57 7.73 7.01
CA MET A 78 -19.25 6.52 7.75
C MET A 78 -20.04 6.53 9.08
N PRO A 79 -20.75 5.48 9.48
CA PRO A 79 -20.79 4.12 8.95
C PRO A 79 -21.89 3.80 7.92
N ASP A 80 -22.60 4.80 7.41
CA ASP A 80 -23.71 4.56 6.47
C ASP A 80 -23.21 3.97 5.13
N TYR A 81 -21.95 4.23 4.77
CA TYR A 81 -21.33 3.63 3.61
C TYR A 81 -21.15 2.12 3.80
N ARG A 82 -21.62 1.36 2.84
CA ARG A 82 -21.46 -0.11 2.82
C ARG A 82 -20.34 -0.46 1.86
N TRP A 83 -19.43 -1.31 2.32
CA TRP A 83 -18.40 -1.87 1.49
C TRP A 83 -19.01 -2.72 0.40
N GLY A 84 -18.51 -2.56 -0.81
CA GLY A 84 -19.07 -3.19 -1.98
C GLY A 84 -18.01 -3.77 -2.90
N ILE A 85 -18.48 -4.39 -3.98
CA ILE A 85 -17.66 -5.05 -4.98
C ILE A 85 -17.67 -4.20 -6.24
N PHE A 86 -16.52 -3.61 -6.57
CA PHE A 86 -16.35 -2.78 -7.75
C PHE A 86 -15.18 -3.27 -8.60
N LEU A 87 -15.46 -3.52 -9.87
CA LEU A 87 -14.51 -3.87 -10.91
C LEU A 87 -14.63 -2.86 -12.05
N THR A 88 -13.53 -2.61 -12.77
CA THR A 88 -13.64 -1.88 -14.04
C THR A 88 -14.49 -2.68 -15.03
N PRO A 89 -15.15 -2.03 -16.02
CA PRO A 89 -15.97 -2.71 -17.01
C PRO A 89 -15.22 -3.78 -17.79
N SER A 90 -15.93 -4.82 -18.22
CA SER A 90 -15.35 -5.86 -19.08
C SER A 90 -15.16 -5.36 -20.51
N ASP A 91 -14.08 -5.80 -21.15
CA ASP A 91 -13.81 -5.62 -22.56
C ASP A 91 -13.74 -7.02 -23.20
N SER A 92 -14.73 -7.33 -24.05
CA SER A 92 -14.82 -8.63 -24.72
C SER A 92 -13.67 -8.87 -25.70
N ASP A 93 -13.04 -7.80 -26.18
CA ASP A 93 -11.98 -7.86 -27.18
C ASP A 93 -10.58 -7.87 -26.55
N ARG A 94 -10.51 -7.87 -25.22
CA ARG A 94 -9.24 -7.91 -24.51
C ARG A 94 -8.47 -9.20 -24.79
N SER A 95 -7.22 -9.06 -25.17
CA SER A 95 -6.27 -10.16 -25.32
C SER A 95 -5.22 -10.16 -24.20
N ILE A 96 -4.53 -11.29 -24.06
CA ILE A 96 -3.36 -11.44 -23.19
C ILE A 96 -2.16 -10.85 -23.92
N ASP A 97 -1.40 -9.96 -23.31
CA ASP A 97 -0.35 -9.19 -23.97
C ASP A 97 1.05 -9.77 -23.83
N PHE A 98 1.24 -10.83 -23.02
CA PHE A 98 2.56 -11.41 -22.71
C PHE A 98 2.48 -12.91 -22.44
N GLY A 99 3.66 -13.53 -22.35
CA GLY A 99 3.82 -14.96 -22.11
C GLY A 99 3.40 -15.83 -23.29
N ILE A 100 3.29 -17.14 -23.05
CA ILE A 100 2.97 -18.12 -24.12
C ILE A 100 1.56 -18.01 -24.67
N HIS A 101 0.67 -17.34 -23.96
CA HIS A 101 -0.71 -17.09 -24.40
C HIS A 101 -0.90 -15.71 -25.06
N LYS A 102 0.19 -15.00 -25.34
CA LYS A 102 0.13 -13.70 -26.00
C LYS A 102 -0.73 -13.73 -27.25
N GLY A 103 -1.66 -12.77 -27.36
CA GLY A 103 -2.61 -12.64 -28.46
C GLY A 103 -3.87 -13.51 -28.36
N GLN A 104 -3.96 -14.39 -27.37
CA GLN A 104 -5.20 -15.14 -27.10
C GLN A 104 -6.20 -14.26 -26.33
N PRO A 105 -7.52 -14.52 -26.44
CA PRO A 105 -8.52 -13.83 -25.64
C PRO A 105 -8.25 -13.98 -24.14
N ALA A 106 -8.44 -12.91 -23.37
CA ALA A 106 -8.36 -12.95 -21.92
C ALA A 106 -9.39 -13.93 -21.33
N TRP A 107 -8.99 -14.64 -20.29
CA TRP A 107 -9.82 -15.68 -19.66
C TRP A 107 -10.91 -15.04 -18.80
N GLN A 108 -12.15 -15.35 -19.10
CA GLN A 108 -13.30 -14.96 -18.28
C GLN A 108 -13.58 -15.95 -17.15
N GLU A 109 -13.12 -17.20 -17.31
CA GLU A 109 -13.14 -18.25 -16.29
C GLU A 109 -11.73 -18.66 -15.92
N VAL A 110 -11.57 -19.27 -14.75
CA VAL A 110 -10.25 -19.74 -14.31
C VAL A 110 -9.79 -20.91 -15.15
N PRO A 111 -8.68 -20.80 -15.89
CA PRO A 111 -8.10 -21.95 -16.58
C PRO A 111 -7.72 -23.03 -15.56
N GLY A 112 -8.18 -24.27 -15.78
CA GLY A 112 -8.00 -25.37 -14.84
C GLY A 112 -6.53 -25.63 -14.50
N GLU A 113 -5.65 -25.50 -15.48
CA GLU A 113 -4.20 -25.67 -15.36
C GLU A 113 -3.50 -24.60 -14.49
N TYR A 114 -4.10 -23.41 -14.34
CA TYR A 114 -3.55 -22.29 -13.54
C TYR A 114 -4.36 -21.98 -12.30
N ARG A 115 -5.29 -22.85 -11.93
CA ARG A 115 -6.21 -22.63 -10.83
C ARG A 115 -5.49 -22.42 -9.49
N SER A 116 -4.48 -23.22 -9.24
CA SER A 116 -3.71 -23.17 -7.98
C SER A 116 -2.93 -21.86 -7.86
N GLU A 117 -2.27 -21.46 -8.93
CA GLU A 117 -1.43 -20.26 -9.01
C GLU A 117 -2.28 -18.99 -8.87
N LEU A 118 -3.38 -18.91 -9.61
CA LEU A 118 -4.32 -17.78 -9.54
C LEU A 118 -4.92 -17.66 -8.14
N ARG A 119 -5.37 -18.78 -7.53
CA ARG A 119 -5.89 -18.75 -6.16
C ARG A 119 -4.84 -18.23 -5.19
N ARG A 120 -3.60 -18.71 -5.26
CA ARG A 120 -2.50 -18.25 -4.40
C ARG A 120 -2.26 -16.74 -4.53
N LEU A 121 -2.22 -16.22 -5.76
CA LEU A 121 -2.03 -14.79 -5.99
C LEU A 121 -3.18 -13.96 -5.43
N ILE A 122 -4.43 -14.39 -5.63
CA ILE A 122 -5.61 -13.68 -5.10
C ILE A 122 -5.62 -13.72 -3.57
N VAL A 123 -5.28 -14.86 -2.96
CA VAL A 123 -5.21 -15.00 -1.49
C VAL A 123 -4.11 -14.12 -0.92
N THR A 124 -2.92 -14.12 -1.52
CA THR A 124 -1.80 -13.30 -1.05
C THR A 124 -2.13 -11.81 -1.15
N GLN A 125 -2.71 -11.36 -2.26
CA GLN A 125 -3.15 -9.98 -2.42
C GLN A 125 -4.28 -9.65 -1.43
N GLY A 126 -5.29 -10.49 -1.34
CA GLY A 126 -6.44 -10.24 -0.47
C GLY A 126 -6.10 -10.23 1.03
N ASP A 127 -5.05 -10.92 1.45
CA ASP A 127 -4.60 -10.95 2.84
C ASP A 127 -3.94 -9.64 3.29
N THR A 128 -3.44 -8.83 2.36
CA THR A 128 -2.83 -7.53 2.66
C THR A 128 -3.85 -6.46 3.05
N GLU A 129 -5.05 -6.54 2.49
CA GLU A 129 -6.09 -5.52 2.65
C GLU A 129 -6.60 -5.40 4.11
N PRO A 130 -7.04 -6.48 4.78
CA PRO A 130 -7.45 -6.39 6.17
C PRO A 130 -6.27 -6.11 7.11
N ALA A 131 -5.05 -6.49 6.72
CA ALA A 131 -3.86 -6.28 7.53
C ALA A 131 -3.58 -4.80 7.78
N SER A 132 -3.64 -3.96 6.74
CA SER A 132 -3.42 -2.51 6.87
C SER A 132 -4.45 -1.87 7.78
N VAL A 133 -5.71 -2.26 7.71
CA VAL A 133 -6.76 -1.79 8.62
C VAL A 133 -6.45 -2.15 10.07
N GLU A 134 -6.06 -3.40 10.34
CA GLU A 134 -5.71 -3.88 11.69
C GLU A 134 -4.50 -3.14 12.27
N GLN A 135 -3.45 -2.95 11.46
CA GLN A 135 -2.24 -2.24 11.87
C GLN A 135 -2.53 -0.77 12.25
N GLN A 136 -3.50 -0.14 11.60
CA GLN A 136 -3.81 1.28 11.72
C GLN A 136 -4.96 1.59 12.69
N ARG A 137 -5.66 0.59 13.21
CA ARG A 137 -6.92 0.73 13.96
C ARG A 137 -6.90 1.69 15.15
N GLN A 138 -5.76 1.87 15.80
CA GLN A 138 -5.65 2.72 16.99
C GLN A 138 -5.30 4.18 16.67
N LEU A 139 -4.91 4.49 15.44
CA LEU A 139 -4.41 5.81 15.07
C LEU A 139 -5.47 6.91 15.13
N GLY A 140 -6.74 6.56 15.00
CA GLY A 140 -7.83 7.53 15.18
C GLY A 140 -7.84 8.19 16.56
N LYS A 141 -7.34 7.49 17.60
CA LYS A 141 -7.23 8.01 18.97
C LYS A 141 -6.15 9.08 19.16
N THR A 142 -5.27 9.24 18.20
CA THR A 142 -4.10 10.12 18.26
C THR A 142 -3.97 11.00 17.03
N CYS A 143 -5.07 11.22 16.30
CA CYS A 143 -5.04 11.95 15.04
C CYS A 143 -4.47 13.37 15.20
N PRO A 144 -3.52 13.77 14.34
CA PRO A 144 -2.90 15.09 14.43
C PRO A 144 -3.82 16.22 13.96
N SER A 145 -4.91 15.90 13.26
CA SER A 145 -5.94 16.83 12.83
C SER A 145 -7.18 16.07 12.33
N LEU A 146 -8.30 16.77 12.19
CA LEU A 146 -9.50 16.19 11.58
C LEU A 146 -9.29 15.82 10.11
N TYR A 147 -8.42 16.52 9.41
CA TYR A 147 -8.02 16.16 8.05
C TYR A 147 -7.32 14.80 7.98
N ASP A 148 -6.38 14.58 8.86
CA ASP A 148 -5.64 13.32 8.93
C ASP A 148 -6.55 12.16 9.36
N LEU A 149 -7.45 12.39 10.31
CA LEU A 149 -8.46 11.41 10.72
C LEU A 149 -9.34 10.97 9.54
N ARG A 150 -9.82 11.91 8.74
CA ARG A 150 -10.60 11.61 7.54
C ARG A 150 -9.80 10.77 6.53
N ASN A 151 -8.54 11.14 6.29
CA ASN A 151 -7.69 10.38 5.38
C ASN A 151 -7.43 8.95 5.86
N LEU A 152 -7.19 8.76 7.16
CA LEU A 152 -7.07 7.43 7.77
C LEU A 152 -8.31 6.58 7.49
N PHE A 153 -9.49 7.12 7.78
CA PHE A 153 -10.74 6.38 7.62
C PHE A 153 -11.07 6.10 6.15
N GLN A 154 -10.75 7.04 5.25
CA GLN A 154 -10.93 6.84 3.83
C GLN A 154 -10.06 5.69 3.32
N ILE A 155 -8.78 5.66 3.69
CA ILE A 155 -7.87 4.57 3.34
C ILE A 155 -8.44 3.24 3.87
N ASN A 156 -8.81 3.17 5.14
CA ASN A 156 -9.29 1.92 5.73
C ASN A 156 -10.61 1.42 5.10
N VAL A 157 -11.51 2.30 4.70
CA VAL A 157 -12.73 1.93 3.97
C VAL A 157 -12.40 1.41 2.57
N GLU A 158 -11.46 2.02 1.89
CA GLU A 158 -11.00 1.60 0.57
C GLU A 158 -10.31 0.22 0.64
N GLU A 159 -9.47 -0.03 1.65
CA GLU A 159 -8.88 -1.36 1.93
C GLU A 159 -9.95 -2.43 2.23
N GLY A 160 -10.98 -2.08 2.98
CA GLY A 160 -12.14 -2.95 3.21
C GLY A 160 -12.85 -3.32 1.90
N ARG A 161 -12.98 -2.39 0.97
CA ARG A 161 -13.53 -2.63 -0.37
C ARG A 161 -12.62 -3.51 -1.22
N HIS A 162 -11.31 -3.33 -1.15
CA HIS A 162 -10.33 -4.19 -1.82
C HIS A 162 -10.44 -5.64 -1.34
N LEU A 163 -10.57 -5.85 -0.03
CA LEU A 163 -10.85 -7.18 0.53
C LEU A 163 -12.13 -7.78 -0.05
N TRP A 164 -13.21 -7.03 -0.12
CA TRP A 164 -14.46 -7.49 -0.72
C TRP A 164 -14.28 -7.93 -2.18
N ALA A 165 -13.50 -7.21 -2.98
CA ALA A 165 -13.21 -7.56 -4.36
C ALA A 165 -12.45 -8.91 -4.45
N MET A 166 -11.45 -9.13 -3.60
CA MET A 166 -10.71 -10.39 -3.58
C MET A 166 -11.57 -11.56 -3.09
N VAL A 167 -12.40 -11.36 -2.08
CA VAL A 167 -13.36 -12.37 -1.59
C VAL A 167 -14.40 -12.72 -2.67
N TYR A 168 -14.88 -11.71 -3.42
CA TYR A 168 -15.74 -11.96 -4.57
C TYR A 168 -15.08 -12.87 -5.60
N LEU A 169 -13.83 -12.60 -5.99
CA LEU A 169 -13.11 -13.46 -6.93
C LEU A 169 -12.97 -14.89 -6.42
N LEU A 170 -12.63 -15.06 -5.15
CA LEU A 170 -12.49 -16.39 -4.53
C LEU A 170 -13.81 -17.16 -4.53
N GLN A 171 -14.90 -16.53 -4.14
CA GLN A 171 -16.21 -17.19 -4.05
C GLN A 171 -16.87 -17.41 -5.42
N ALA A 172 -16.66 -16.50 -6.37
CA ALA A 172 -17.21 -16.62 -7.71
C ALA A 172 -16.52 -17.70 -8.56
N TYR A 173 -15.19 -17.84 -8.45
CA TYR A 173 -14.40 -18.61 -9.40
C TYR A 173 -13.68 -19.84 -8.83
N PHE A 174 -13.59 -19.98 -7.50
CA PHE A 174 -12.82 -21.07 -6.86
C PHE A 174 -13.67 -22.03 -6.02
N GLY A 175 -14.97 -21.88 -6.04
CA GLY A 175 -15.90 -22.81 -5.39
C GLY A 175 -15.66 -22.96 -3.88
N ARG A 176 -15.59 -24.21 -3.39
CA ARG A 176 -15.39 -24.52 -1.97
C ARG A 176 -14.06 -23.98 -1.47
N ASP A 177 -12.97 -24.22 -2.21
CA ASP A 177 -11.63 -23.76 -1.82
C ASP A 177 -11.59 -22.25 -1.65
N GLY A 178 -12.24 -21.51 -2.56
CA GLY A 178 -12.32 -20.06 -2.46
C GLY A 178 -13.10 -19.57 -1.24
N ARG A 179 -14.16 -20.28 -0.83
CA ARG A 179 -14.90 -19.96 0.40
C ARG A 179 -14.06 -20.18 1.64
N GLU A 180 -13.35 -21.30 1.71
CA GLU A 180 -12.44 -21.60 2.83
C GLU A 180 -11.33 -20.55 2.95
N GLU A 181 -10.76 -20.10 1.83
CA GLU A 181 -9.77 -19.01 1.83
C GLU A 181 -10.36 -17.66 2.26
N ALA A 182 -11.58 -17.34 1.83
CA ALA A 182 -12.26 -16.11 2.25
C ALA A 182 -12.54 -16.07 3.76
N GLU A 183 -12.92 -17.21 4.36
CA GLU A 183 -13.07 -17.33 5.81
C GLU A 183 -11.71 -17.18 6.52
N ALA A 184 -10.67 -17.84 6.01
CA ALA A 184 -9.32 -17.79 6.58
C ALA A 184 -8.72 -16.38 6.58
N MET A 185 -9.10 -15.49 5.65
CA MET A 185 -8.66 -14.09 5.64
C MET A 185 -9.14 -13.32 6.87
N LEU A 186 -10.29 -13.65 7.43
CA LEU A 186 -10.81 -13.03 8.67
C LEU A 186 -10.28 -13.71 9.94
N GLU A 187 -9.70 -14.90 9.83
CA GLU A 187 -9.09 -15.59 10.96
C GLU A 187 -7.62 -15.23 11.20
N ARG A 188 -6.91 -14.83 10.15
CA ARG A 188 -5.55 -14.29 10.29
C ARG A 188 -5.61 -12.86 10.82
N HIS A 189 -4.69 -12.51 11.70
CA HIS A 189 -4.58 -11.16 12.26
C HIS A 189 -3.14 -10.67 12.22
N SER A 190 -2.96 -9.38 11.99
CA SER A 190 -1.65 -8.74 11.99
C SER A 190 -0.97 -8.92 13.34
N GLY A 191 0.25 -9.49 13.33
CA GLY A 191 1.05 -9.73 14.52
C GLY A 191 0.57 -10.86 15.43
N ASP A 192 -0.44 -11.65 15.02
CA ASP A 192 -0.89 -12.83 15.78
C ASP A 192 0.16 -13.95 15.69
N PRO A 193 0.63 -14.51 16.82
CA PRO A 193 1.66 -15.53 16.80
C PRO A 193 1.20 -16.89 16.24
N ASP A 194 -0.10 -17.17 16.28
CA ASP A 194 -0.67 -18.46 15.84
C ASP A 194 -1.20 -18.39 14.41
N LYS A 195 -1.79 -17.26 14.03
CA LYS A 195 -2.39 -17.01 12.71
C LYS A 195 -1.99 -15.64 12.16
N PRO A 196 -0.68 -15.43 11.87
CA PRO A 196 -0.22 -14.15 11.34
C PRO A 196 -0.69 -13.91 9.90
N ARG A 197 -0.58 -12.67 9.42
CA ARG A 197 -0.70 -12.35 8.01
C ARG A 197 0.40 -13.04 7.20
N ILE A 198 0.10 -13.34 5.93
CA ILE A 198 0.97 -14.15 5.06
C ILE A 198 2.32 -13.47 4.82
N LEU A 199 2.33 -12.16 4.60
CA LEU A 199 3.53 -11.39 4.35
C LEU A 199 3.99 -10.65 5.61
N GLU A 200 5.29 -10.76 5.93
CA GLU A 200 5.86 -10.26 7.19
C GLU A 200 5.62 -8.77 7.44
N ALA A 201 5.73 -7.94 6.42
CA ALA A 201 5.48 -6.50 6.51
C ALA A 201 4.10 -6.14 7.10
N PHE A 202 3.13 -7.01 6.92
CA PHE A 202 1.77 -6.84 7.42
C PHE A 202 1.55 -7.38 8.85
N ASN A 203 2.61 -7.83 9.50
CA ASN A 203 2.64 -8.18 10.91
C ASN A 203 3.37 -7.12 11.76
N GLU A 204 3.99 -6.14 11.14
CA GLU A 204 4.65 -5.04 11.83
C GLU A 204 3.63 -4.08 12.45
N GLU A 205 3.97 -3.51 13.59
CA GLU A 205 3.13 -2.52 14.26
C GLU A 205 3.18 -1.16 13.54
N THR A 206 2.05 -0.47 13.50
CA THR A 206 1.95 0.93 13.06
C THR A 206 1.42 1.78 14.23
N PRO A 207 2.25 2.03 15.26
CA PRO A 207 1.78 2.58 16.53
C PRO A 207 1.62 4.10 16.53
N ASP A 208 2.14 4.79 15.53
CA ASP A 208 2.19 6.24 15.45
C ASP A 208 1.96 6.76 14.04
N TRP A 209 1.71 8.05 13.93
CA TRP A 209 1.39 8.70 12.65
C TRP A 209 2.59 8.84 11.71
N LEU A 210 3.82 8.89 12.21
CA LEU A 210 5.00 8.84 11.32
C LEU A 210 5.12 7.46 10.67
N SER A 211 4.94 6.40 11.44
CA SER A 211 4.87 5.02 10.92
C SER A 211 3.74 4.86 9.89
N PHE A 212 2.56 5.44 10.14
CA PHE A 212 1.45 5.42 9.20
C PHE A 212 1.80 6.11 7.87
N PHE A 213 2.37 7.30 7.90
CA PHE A 213 2.77 8.00 6.67
C PHE A 213 3.88 7.26 5.92
N MET A 214 4.83 6.65 6.64
CA MET A 214 5.88 5.83 6.03
C MET A 214 5.31 4.54 5.43
N PHE A 215 4.37 3.88 6.12
CA PHE A 215 3.69 2.68 5.64
C PHE A 215 2.90 3.00 4.36
N THR A 216 2.04 3.99 4.37
CA THR A 216 1.24 4.38 3.19
C THR A 216 2.11 4.91 2.05
N TYR A 217 3.29 5.42 2.35
CA TYR A 217 4.25 5.80 1.32
C TYR A 217 4.98 4.61 0.70
N PHE A 218 5.56 3.72 1.51
CA PHE A 218 6.43 2.63 1.04
C PHE A 218 5.67 1.34 0.77
N THR A 219 4.80 0.91 1.68
CA THR A 219 4.10 -0.38 1.57
C THR A 219 2.94 -0.30 0.59
N ASP A 220 2.09 0.74 0.64
CA ASP A 220 1.02 0.91 -0.35
C ASP A 220 1.60 1.20 -1.75
N ARG A 221 2.78 1.81 -1.83
CA ARG A 221 3.49 1.97 -3.11
C ARG A 221 3.93 0.64 -3.70
N ASP A 222 4.38 -0.32 -2.88
CA ASP A 222 4.57 -1.70 -3.36
C ASP A 222 3.25 -2.26 -3.90
N GLY A 223 2.16 -2.08 -3.18
CA GLY A 223 0.80 -2.45 -3.61
C GLY A 223 0.47 -1.92 -5.01
N LYS A 224 0.78 -0.65 -5.31
CA LYS A 224 0.64 -0.08 -6.67
C LYS A 224 1.35 -0.92 -7.73
N PHE A 225 2.59 -1.33 -7.49
CA PHE A 225 3.38 -2.11 -8.45
C PHE A 225 2.86 -3.54 -8.60
N GLN A 226 2.46 -4.17 -7.49
CA GLN A 226 1.87 -5.50 -7.50
C GLN A 226 0.52 -5.50 -8.22
N LEU A 227 -0.37 -4.58 -7.90
CA LEU A 227 -1.68 -4.42 -8.54
C LEU A 227 -1.56 -4.09 -10.02
N ALA A 228 -0.62 -3.22 -10.42
CA ALA A 228 -0.38 -2.90 -11.81
C ALA A 228 0.09 -4.12 -12.61
N SER A 229 0.89 -4.98 -12.01
CA SER A 229 1.31 -6.26 -12.62
C SER A 229 0.16 -7.26 -12.73
N LEU A 230 -0.71 -7.33 -11.71
CA LEU A 230 -1.92 -8.17 -11.72
C LEU A 230 -3.01 -7.62 -12.64
N ALA A 231 -3.05 -6.30 -12.86
CA ALA A 231 -3.97 -5.66 -13.82
C ALA A 231 -3.69 -6.06 -15.28
N GLU A 232 -2.53 -6.62 -15.55
CA GLU A 232 -2.17 -7.20 -16.86
C GLU A 232 -2.54 -8.70 -16.96
N SER A 233 -3.00 -9.33 -15.88
CA SER A 233 -3.33 -10.76 -15.85
C SER A 233 -4.24 -11.19 -16.99
N GLY A 234 -3.94 -12.35 -17.56
CA GLY A 234 -4.82 -13.01 -18.54
C GLY A 234 -6.18 -13.40 -17.95
N PHE A 235 -6.29 -13.56 -16.62
CA PHE A 235 -7.57 -13.74 -15.94
C PHE A 235 -8.28 -12.40 -15.76
N ASP A 236 -9.24 -12.14 -16.63
CA ASP A 236 -9.89 -10.82 -16.77
C ASP A 236 -10.57 -10.30 -15.50
N PRO A 237 -11.31 -11.12 -14.72
CA PRO A 237 -11.90 -10.63 -13.46
C PRO A 237 -10.86 -10.13 -12.47
N LEU A 238 -9.70 -10.78 -12.33
CA LEU A 238 -8.60 -10.31 -11.50
C LEU A 238 -8.01 -9.00 -12.02
N ALA A 239 -7.76 -8.92 -13.32
CA ALA A 239 -7.22 -7.71 -13.95
C ALA A 239 -8.14 -6.50 -13.72
N ARG A 240 -9.45 -6.69 -13.85
CA ARG A 240 -10.46 -5.63 -13.65
C ARG A 240 -10.57 -5.19 -12.19
N SER A 241 -10.50 -6.13 -11.23
CA SER A 241 -10.44 -5.81 -9.81
C SER A 241 -9.22 -4.94 -9.49
N CYS A 242 -8.03 -5.36 -9.93
CA CYS A 242 -6.79 -4.63 -9.68
C CYS A 242 -6.77 -3.25 -10.36
N ARG A 243 -7.34 -3.09 -11.54
CA ARG A 243 -7.48 -1.78 -12.21
C ARG A 243 -8.35 -0.82 -11.41
N PHE A 244 -9.43 -1.32 -10.81
CA PHE A 244 -10.26 -0.49 -9.94
C PHE A 244 -9.50 -0.09 -8.67
N MET A 245 -8.85 -1.05 -7.98
CA MET A 245 -8.07 -0.79 -6.77
C MET A 245 -7.00 0.29 -7.01
N LEU A 246 -6.31 0.25 -8.15
CA LEU A 246 -5.32 1.26 -8.53
C LEU A 246 -5.87 2.69 -8.58
N THR A 247 -7.16 2.89 -8.82
CA THR A 247 -7.77 4.23 -8.80
C THR A 247 -7.80 4.82 -7.39
N GLU A 248 -7.82 3.97 -6.36
CA GLU A 248 -7.86 4.34 -4.95
C GLU A 248 -6.45 4.42 -4.35
N GLU A 249 -5.55 3.54 -4.73
CA GLU A 249 -4.15 3.53 -4.28
C GLU A 249 -3.41 4.85 -4.51
N ALA A 250 -3.78 5.60 -5.54
CA ALA A 250 -3.22 6.92 -5.79
C ALA A 250 -3.43 7.90 -4.62
N HIS A 251 -4.58 7.79 -3.92
CA HIS A 251 -4.87 8.59 -2.74
C HIS A 251 -4.03 8.14 -1.53
N HIS A 252 -3.87 6.83 -1.33
CA HIS A 252 -3.05 6.28 -0.24
C HIS A 252 -1.62 6.81 -0.33
N MET A 253 -0.99 6.66 -1.50
CA MET A 253 0.38 7.15 -1.73
C MET A 253 0.49 8.66 -1.55
N PHE A 254 -0.52 9.43 -1.96
CA PHE A 254 -0.57 10.87 -1.76
C PHE A 254 -0.60 11.23 -0.26
N VAL A 255 -1.40 10.53 0.54
CA VAL A 255 -1.47 10.73 2.01
C VAL A 255 -0.11 10.45 2.66
N GLY A 256 0.53 9.33 2.29
CA GLY A 256 1.85 8.98 2.81
C GLY A 256 2.92 9.99 2.45
N GLU A 257 3.03 10.34 1.16
CA GLU A 257 4.06 11.27 0.68
C GLU A 257 3.91 12.68 1.29
N THR A 258 2.69 13.21 1.27
CA THR A 258 2.44 14.54 1.82
C THR A 258 2.52 14.56 3.34
N GLY A 259 2.13 13.48 4.00
CA GLY A 259 2.26 13.31 5.45
C GLY A 259 3.71 13.39 5.91
N VAL A 260 4.60 12.58 5.31
CA VAL A 260 6.04 12.65 5.59
C VAL A 260 6.59 14.04 5.26
N GLY A 261 6.21 14.61 4.11
CA GLY A 261 6.63 15.96 3.72
C GLY A 261 6.24 17.03 4.72
N ARG A 262 5.07 16.92 5.35
CA ARG A 262 4.58 17.83 6.40
C ARG A 262 5.37 17.67 7.71
N VAL A 263 5.75 16.44 8.06
CA VAL A 263 6.63 16.18 9.22
C VAL A 263 8.01 16.78 8.97
N VAL A 264 8.59 16.56 7.79
CA VAL A 264 9.85 17.16 7.36
C VAL A 264 9.80 18.70 7.38
N GLN A 265 8.72 19.27 6.85
CA GLN A 265 8.53 20.74 6.85
C GLN A 265 8.52 21.27 8.27
N ARG A 266 7.79 20.64 9.21
CA ARG A 266 7.74 21.10 10.60
C ARG A 266 9.09 21.00 11.30
N ALA A 267 9.85 19.95 11.05
CA ALA A 267 11.23 19.84 11.55
C ALA A 267 12.10 21.03 11.07
N CYS A 268 12.03 21.33 9.78
CA CYS A 268 12.77 22.46 9.19
C CYS A 268 12.31 23.82 9.74
N ASP A 269 10.99 24.01 9.91
CA ASP A 269 10.43 25.24 10.49
C ASP A 269 10.95 25.46 11.91
N LEU A 270 10.94 24.43 12.78
CA LEU A 270 11.47 24.51 14.13
C LEU A 270 12.97 24.77 14.16
N MET A 271 13.74 24.14 13.27
CA MET A 271 15.18 24.42 13.12
C MET A 271 15.41 25.89 12.77
N ASN A 272 14.60 26.47 11.90
CA ASN A 272 14.70 27.89 11.52
C ASN A 272 14.26 28.83 12.63
N GLU A 273 13.13 28.55 13.29
CA GLU A 273 12.60 29.32 14.42
C GLU A 273 13.62 29.40 15.57
N HIS A 274 14.32 28.31 15.88
CA HIS A 274 15.26 28.21 16.99
C HIS A 274 16.73 28.28 16.58
N LYS A 275 17.01 28.61 15.31
CA LYS A 275 18.37 28.80 14.77
C LYS A 275 19.28 27.56 14.92
N ILE A 276 18.71 26.37 14.85
CA ILE A 276 19.43 25.10 14.84
C ILE A 276 20.03 24.92 13.44
N ARG A 277 21.37 24.86 13.33
CA ARG A 277 22.08 24.86 12.04
C ARG A 277 23.11 23.75 11.88
N SER A 278 23.54 23.11 12.94
CA SER A 278 24.54 22.05 12.86
C SER A 278 23.91 20.67 12.83
N SER A 279 24.49 19.75 12.07
CA SER A 279 24.05 18.34 12.03
C SER A 279 24.11 17.67 13.41
N ALA A 280 25.01 18.07 14.30
CA ALA A 280 25.08 17.59 15.66
C ALA A 280 23.92 18.07 16.55
N ALA A 281 23.24 19.15 16.17
CA ALA A 281 22.16 19.75 16.96
C ALA A 281 20.75 19.46 16.40
N GLU A 282 20.63 18.72 15.29
CA GLU A 282 19.34 18.46 14.64
C GLU A 282 18.34 17.79 15.57
N VAL A 283 18.78 16.90 16.44
CA VAL A 283 17.96 16.25 17.48
C VAL A 283 17.41 17.24 18.53
N GLU A 284 17.98 18.45 18.63
CA GLU A 284 17.45 19.48 19.53
C GLU A 284 16.03 19.94 19.17
N VAL A 285 15.57 19.68 17.98
CA VAL A 285 14.19 19.89 17.53
C VAL A 285 13.19 19.22 18.48
N ARG A 286 13.56 18.10 19.11
CA ARG A 286 12.75 17.41 20.12
C ARG A 286 12.39 18.29 21.32
N LYS A 287 13.25 19.22 21.71
CA LYS A 287 13.00 20.16 22.82
C LYS A 287 11.80 21.07 22.54
N TYR A 288 11.45 21.21 21.28
CA TYR A 288 10.35 22.05 20.81
C TYR A 288 9.16 21.26 20.27
N GLY A 289 9.11 19.95 20.55
CA GLY A 289 8.00 19.08 20.19
C GLY A 289 7.96 18.66 18.72
N GLY A 290 9.09 18.76 18.01
CA GLY A 290 9.20 18.31 16.61
C GLY A 290 9.83 16.92 16.50
N ILE A 291 9.67 16.29 15.34
CA ILE A 291 10.35 15.05 14.98
C ILE A 291 11.58 15.44 14.16
N ASP A 292 12.76 15.11 14.65
CA ASP A 292 14.02 15.49 14.03
C ASP A 292 14.31 14.72 12.73
N LEU A 293 15.06 15.32 11.82
CA LEU A 293 15.41 14.76 10.52
C LEU A 293 16.17 13.42 10.62
N PRO A 294 17.14 13.23 11.54
CA PRO A 294 17.79 11.93 11.75
C PRO A 294 16.80 10.81 12.12
N THR A 295 15.82 11.10 12.96
CA THR A 295 14.77 10.13 13.32
C THR A 295 13.88 9.81 12.14
N ILE A 296 13.49 10.80 11.33
CA ILE A 296 12.75 10.57 10.07
C ILE A 296 13.56 9.65 9.15
N GLN A 297 14.88 9.85 9.04
CA GLN A 297 15.76 8.96 8.26
C GLN A 297 15.74 7.51 8.77
N LYS A 298 15.74 7.28 10.08
CA LYS A 298 15.66 5.93 10.66
C LYS A 298 14.33 5.24 10.32
N TYR A 299 13.22 5.94 10.44
CA TYR A 299 11.91 5.43 10.06
C TYR A 299 11.81 5.14 8.55
N LEU A 300 12.39 6.01 7.72
CA LEU A 300 12.52 5.78 6.28
C LEU A 300 13.29 4.49 5.99
N ASN A 301 14.44 4.30 6.62
CA ASN A 301 15.27 3.11 6.46
C ASN A 301 14.52 1.83 6.82
N PHE A 302 13.81 1.84 7.94
CA PHE A 302 13.02 0.70 8.41
C PHE A 302 11.90 0.36 7.43
N HIS A 303 11.01 1.30 7.13
CA HIS A 303 9.85 1.05 6.28
C HIS A 303 10.23 0.71 4.84
N PHE A 304 11.27 1.32 4.29
CA PHE A 304 11.79 0.96 2.99
C PHE A 304 12.31 -0.48 2.98
N SER A 305 13.13 -0.88 3.96
CA SER A 305 13.71 -2.23 4.00
C SER A 305 12.66 -3.32 4.14
N VAL A 306 11.63 -3.10 4.95
CA VAL A 306 10.50 -4.03 5.10
C VAL A 306 9.69 -4.12 3.80
N SER A 307 9.50 -3.01 3.10
CA SER A 307 8.70 -2.97 1.86
C SER A 307 9.41 -3.61 0.68
N VAL A 308 10.73 -3.50 0.55
CA VAL A 308 11.46 -4.18 -0.55
C VAL A 308 11.42 -5.71 -0.44
N ASP A 309 11.16 -6.25 0.74
CA ASP A 309 10.97 -7.69 0.94
C ASP A 309 9.67 -8.23 0.33
N LEU A 310 8.67 -7.36 0.10
CA LEU A 310 7.39 -7.74 -0.50
C LEU A 310 7.53 -8.21 -1.96
N PHE A 311 8.62 -7.89 -2.63
CA PHE A 311 8.93 -8.39 -3.99
C PHE A 311 9.49 -9.81 -4.00
N GLY A 312 9.74 -10.41 -2.85
CA GLY A 312 10.27 -11.76 -2.75
C GLY A 312 11.79 -11.84 -2.95
N GLN A 313 12.27 -13.02 -3.32
CA GLN A 313 13.68 -13.24 -3.64
C GLN A 313 14.07 -12.55 -4.94
N GLU A 314 15.35 -12.26 -5.09
CA GLU A 314 15.93 -11.57 -6.28
C GLU A 314 15.67 -12.36 -7.57
N LEU A 315 15.79 -13.69 -7.52
CA LEU A 315 15.45 -14.61 -8.61
C LEU A 315 14.34 -15.56 -8.17
N SER A 316 13.35 -15.78 -9.02
CA SER A 316 12.18 -16.58 -8.70
C SER A 316 11.68 -17.39 -9.89
N THR A 317 11.62 -18.70 -9.71
CA THR A 317 11.01 -19.62 -10.69
C THR A 317 9.47 -19.49 -10.70
N ASN A 318 8.85 -19.17 -9.56
CA ASN A 318 7.42 -18.92 -9.50
C ASN A 318 7.04 -17.66 -10.28
N ALA A 319 7.80 -16.57 -10.12
CA ALA A 319 7.59 -15.35 -10.89
C ALA A 319 7.79 -15.58 -12.40
N ALA A 320 8.80 -16.37 -12.77
CA ALA A 320 9.02 -16.78 -14.15
C ALA A 320 7.81 -17.55 -14.71
N THR A 321 7.26 -18.49 -13.95
CA THR A 321 6.05 -19.23 -14.32
C THR A 321 4.85 -18.32 -14.48
N TYR A 322 4.60 -17.41 -13.53
CA TYR A 322 3.45 -16.50 -13.60
C TYR A 322 3.52 -15.57 -14.80
N TYR A 323 4.70 -15.06 -15.11
CA TYR A 323 4.88 -14.23 -16.30
C TYR A 323 4.72 -15.06 -17.57
N ASN A 324 5.43 -16.18 -17.70
CA ASN A 324 5.42 -17.01 -18.89
C ASN A 324 4.02 -17.55 -19.24
N THR A 325 3.20 -17.83 -18.24
CA THR A 325 1.82 -18.33 -18.42
C THR A 325 0.77 -17.22 -18.56
N GLY A 326 1.16 -15.94 -18.57
CA GLY A 326 0.20 -14.85 -18.74
C GLY A 326 -0.62 -14.50 -17.48
N ILE A 327 -0.22 -15.02 -16.30
CA ILE A 327 -0.95 -14.83 -15.04
C ILE A 327 -0.65 -13.46 -14.41
N LYS A 328 0.63 -13.04 -14.42
CA LYS A 328 1.09 -11.78 -13.83
C LYS A 328 2.13 -11.13 -14.72
N GLY A 329 1.84 -9.90 -15.20
CA GLY A 329 2.73 -9.13 -16.06
C GLY A 329 3.78 -8.33 -15.31
N ARG A 330 4.45 -7.44 -16.03
CA ARG A 330 5.35 -6.42 -15.49
C ARG A 330 4.60 -5.12 -15.24
N PHE A 331 5.16 -4.24 -14.46
CA PHE A 331 4.64 -2.88 -14.36
C PHE A 331 4.70 -2.19 -15.73
N GLY A 332 3.54 -1.72 -16.21
CA GLY A 332 3.44 -1.08 -17.52
C GLY A 332 3.69 -2.01 -18.72
N GLU A 333 3.35 -3.29 -18.60
CA GLU A 333 3.57 -4.34 -19.61
C GLU A 333 3.16 -3.90 -21.03
N SER A 334 1.99 -3.31 -21.18
CA SER A 334 1.46 -2.82 -22.47
C SER A 334 2.30 -1.72 -23.13
N LYS A 335 3.17 -1.05 -22.38
CA LYS A 335 4.05 0.03 -22.85
C LYS A 335 5.48 -0.46 -23.18
N ILE A 336 5.81 -1.67 -22.82
CA ILE A 336 7.14 -2.25 -23.07
C ILE A 336 7.18 -2.79 -24.49
N LYS A 337 8.24 -2.45 -25.21
CA LYS A 337 8.43 -2.85 -26.61
C LYS A 337 9.58 -3.85 -26.70
N ASP A 338 9.34 -5.06 -26.24
CA ASP A 338 10.24 -6.20 -26.40
C ASP A 338 9.46 -7.41 -26.94
N ASP A 339 10.02 -8.60 -26.88
CA ASP A 339 9.33 -9.80 -27.37
C ASP A 339 8.20 -10.28 -26.44
N HIS A 340 8.10 -9.74 -25.21
CA HIS A 340 7.17 -10.12 -24.14
C HIS A 340 7.19 -11.61 -23.73
N LEU A 341 8.17 -12.38 -24.22
CA LEU A 341 8.40 -13.77 -23.86
C LEU A 341 9.60 -13.93 -22.91
N LEU A 342 10.56 -13.03 -23.00
CA LEU A 342 11.77 -12.95 -22.16
C LEU A 342 12.67 -14.22 -22.18
N HIS A 343 12.53 -15.12 -23.16
CA HIS A 343 13.24 -16.40 -23.17
C HIS A 343 14.75 -16.25 -23.40
N ASP A 344 15.16 -15.34 -24.28
CA ASP A 344 16.55 -15.15 -24.70
C ASP A 344 17.15 -13.84 -24.18
N SER A 345 16.52 -13.23 -23.18
CA SER A 345 16.97 -11.97 -22.61
C SER A 345 17.59 -12.17 -21.22
N SER A 346 18.49 -11.28 -20.86
CA SER A 346 19.06 -11.20 -19.51
C SER A 346 18.72 -9.88 -18.84
N TYR A 347 18.75 -9.89 -17.50
CA TYR A 347 18.55 -8.73 -16.65
C TYR A 347 19.65 -8.69 -15.60
N SER A 348 20.24 -7.51 -15.37
CA SER A 348 21.28 -7.35 -14.36
C SER A 348 20.65 -7.32 -12.97
N VAL A 349 21.11 -8.24 -12.11
CA VAL A 349 20.65 -8.38 -10.73
C VAL A 349 21.84 -8.32 -9.77
N LEU A 350 21.59 -7.89 -8.54
CA LEU A 350 22.56 -7.98 -7.46
C LEU A 350 22.61 -9.40 -6.90
N GLU A 351 23.79 -9.96 -6.77
CA GLU A 351 24.03 -11.27 -6.21
C GLU A 351 25.12 -11.21 -5.12
N LEU A 352 24.92 -11.99 -4.06
CA LEU A 352 25.93 -12.18 -3.01
C LEU A 352 26.93 -13.26 -3.48
N LYS A 353 28.20 -12.85 -3.69
CA LYS A 353 29.32 -13.77 -4.00
C LYS A 353 30.39 -13.67 -2.92
N GLY A 354 30.38 -14.65 -2.02
CA GLY A 354 31.24 -14.62 -0.85
C GLY A 354 30.91 -13.45 0.06
N ASP A 355 31.85 -12.54 0.21
CA ASP A 355 31.76 -11.33 1.03
C ASP A 355 31.46 -10.05 0.22
N LYS A 356 30.98 -10.20 -1.02
CA LYS A 356 30.72 -9.06 -1.92
C LYS A 356 29.35 -9.12 -2.56
N ILE A 357 28.74 -7.96 -2.73
CA ILE A 357 27.55 -7.76 -3.55
C ILE A 357 28.03 -7.34 -4.95
N VAL A 358 27.68 -8.11 -5.96
CA VAL A 358 28.11 -7.89 -7.35
C VAL A 358 26.91 -7.92 -8.30
N ASN A 359 27.04 -7.21 -9.43
CA ASN A 359 26.07 -7.32 -10.52
C ASN A 359 26.35 -8.58 -11.34
N VAL A 360 25.32 -9.35 -11.63
CA VAL A 360 25.36 -10.51 -12.52
C VAL A 360 24.21 -10.44 -13.52
N ASP A 361 24.42 -10.97 -14.71
CA ASP A 361 23.35 -11.15 -15.68
C ASP A 361 22.62 -12.46 -15.39
N ALA A 362 21.32 -12.37 -15.17
CA ALA A 362 20.41 -13.50 -14.94
C ALA A 362 19.38 -13.59 -16.06
N PRO A 363 18.77 -14.78 -16.29
CA PRO A 363 17.65 -14.89 -17.22
C PRO A 363 16.53 -13.91 -16.84
N ALA A 364 16.13 -13.04 -17.79
CA ALA A 364 15.14 -11.98 -17.52
C ALA A 364 13.82 -12.54 -16.99
N LEU A 365 13.43 -13.72 -17.42
CA LEU A 365 12.22 -14.41 -16.96
C LEU A 365 12.27 -14.72 -15.45
N ASN A 366 13.44 -15.08 -14.91
CA ASN A 366 13.62 -15.32 -13.47
C ASN A 366 13.76 -14.02 -12.65
N ALA A 367 14.08 -12.92 -13.32
CA ALA A 367 14.31 -11.60 -12.70
C ALA A 367 13.10 -10.65 -12.77
N VAL A 368 11.90 -11.15 -13.10
CA VAL A 368 10.70 -10.32 -13.27
C VAL A 368 10.36 -9.55 -11.98
N ASN A 369 10.44 -10.21 -10.82
CA ASN A 369 10.20 -9.54 -9.54
C ASN A 369 11.30 -8.54 -9.19
N GLU A 370 12.55 -8.82 -9.54
CA GLU A 370 13.66 -7.88 -9.30
C GLU A 370 13.53 -6.64 -10.18
N ARG A 371 13.10 -6.79 -11.42
CA ARG A 371 12.75 -5.65 -12.27
C ARG A 371 11.63 -4.82 -11.67
N LEU A 372 10.58 -5.47 -11.14
CA LEU A 372 9.48 -4.78 -10.47
C LEU A 372 9.95 -4.00 -9.25
N ARG A 373 10.86 -4.59 -8.46
CA ARG A 373 11.53 -3.93 -7.32
C ARG A 373 12.37 -2.73 -7.78
N ASP A 374 13.09 -2.83 -8.89
CA ASP A 374 13.85 -1.70 -9.43
C ASP A 374 12.94 -0.53 -9.80
N ASP A 375 11.85 -0.79 -10.50
CA ASP A 375 10.86 0.23 -10.86
C ASP A 375 10.26 0.88 -9.60
N TYR A 376 9.95 0.09 -8.58
CA TYR A 376 9.47 0.57 -7.28
C TYR A 376 10.51 1.47 -6.58
N ILE A 377 11.78 1.07 -6.51
CA ILE A 377 12.84 1.86 -5.87
C ILE A 377 13.03 3.20 -6.56
N VAL A 378 12.98 3.23 -7.89
CA VAL A 378 13.03 4.48 -8.67
C VAL A 378 11.85 5.40 -8.32
N ASP A 379 10.64 4.84 -8.20
CA ASP A 379 9.44 5.60 -7.83
C ASP A 379 9.51 6.11 -6.38
N CYS A 380 10.05 5.32 -5.44
CA CYS A 380 10.30 5.75 -4.06
C CYS A 380 11.27 6.95 -4.00
N ASP A 381 12.33 6.94 -4.80
CA ASP A 381 13.32 8.02 -4.81
C ASP A 381 12.71 9.37 -5.24
N LEU A 382 11.67 9.37 -6.05
CA LEU A 382 10.98 10.61 -6.47
C LEU A 382 10.37 11.36 -5.27
N GLY A 383 9.76 10.66 -4.32
CA GLY A 383 9.22 11.30 -3.11
C GLY A 383 10.33 11.76 -2.17
N VAL A 384 11.38 10.96 -2.03
CA VAL A 384 12.56 11.37 -1.23
C VAL A 384 13.19 12.65 -1.79
N ARG A 385 13.26 12.81 -3.11
CA ARG A 385 13.71 14.06 -3.75
C ARG A 385 12.79 15.23 -3.42
N ARG A 386 11.47 15.02 -3.37
CA ARG A 386 10.51 16.07 -2.98
C ARG A 386 10.68 16.47 -1.52
N TRP A 387 10.91 15.53 -0.61
CA TRP A 387 11.22 15.81 0.79
C TRP A 387 12.56 16.56 0.93
N ASN A 388 13.58 16.15 0.18
CA ASN A 388 14.86 16.84 0.14
C ASN A 388 14.75 18.27 -0.40
N LYS A 389 13.82 18.50 -1.34
CA LYS A 389 13.53 19.86 -1.81
C LYS A 389 12.98 20.74 -0.68
N ILE A 390 12.10 20.22 0.18
CA ILE A 390 11.60 20.95 1.36
C ILE A 390 12.77 21.33 2.27
N ILE A 391 13.68 20.41 2.53
CA ILE A 391 14.86 20.62 3.39
C ILE A 391 15.77 21.70 2.78
N ALA A 392 16.08 21.58 1.49
CA ALA A 392 16.93 22.52 0.77
C ALA A 392 16.29 23.93 0.69
N ASP A 393 15.01 24.02 0.37
CA ASP A 393 14.27 25.30 0.32
C ASP A 393 14.21 25.97 1.70
N SER A 394 14.31 25.21 2.78
CA SER A 394 14.39 25.70 4.16
C SER A 394 15.82 26.13 4.57
N GLY A 395 16.82 25.95 3.71
CA GLY A 395 18.22 26.32 3.95
C GLY A 395 18.91 25.40 4.97
N ILE A 396 18.44 24.16 5.15
CA ILE A 396 19.00 23.17 6.07
C ILE A 396 19.96 22.25 5.30
N ASP A 397 21.15 22.04 5.87
CA ASP A 397 22.16 21.13 5.31
C ASP A 397 21.95 19.70 5.81
N PHE A 398 20.90 19.07 5.30
CA PHE A 398 20.58 17.67 5.56
C PHE A 398 19.98 17.04 4.30
N LYS A 399 20.17 15.74 4.12
CA LYS A 399 19.61 15.01 3.00
C LYS A 399 19.14 13.62 3.40
N LEU A 400 17.85 13.36 3.22
CA LEU A 400 17.28 12.02 3.31
C LEU A 400 17.75 11.15 2.14
N LYS A 401 17.98 9.87 2.39
CA LYS A 401 18.44 8.90 1.38
C LYS A 401 17.73 7.57 1.58
N LEU A 402 17.36 6.92 0.48
CA LEU A 402 16.98 5.51 0.52
C LEU A 402 18.21 4.68 0.91
N PRO A 403 18.08 3.70 1.81
CA PRO A 403 19.16 2.77 2.06
C PRO A 403 19.35 1.83 0.86
N HIS A 404 20.51 1.19 0.80
CA HIS A 404 20.77 0.15 -0.18
C HIS A 404 19.80 -1.03 0.00
N ARG A 405 19.38 -1.66 -1.10
CA ARG A 405 18.41 -2.77 -1.09
C ARG A 405 18.86 -4.00 -0.32
N ALA A 406 20.13 -4.14 0.02
CA ALA A 406 20.63 -5.22 0.87
C ALA A 406 20.57 -4.89 2.37
N PHE A 407 20.23 -3.66 2.74
CA PHE A 407 20.14 -3.22 4.13
C PHE A 407 18.92 -3.83 4.82
N HIS A 408 19.11 -4.44 5.96
CA HIS A 408 18.05 -4.92 6.88
C HIS A 408 16.98 -5.79 6.18
N ARG A 409 17.44 -6.79 5.42
CA ARG A 409 16.55 -7.70 4.70
C ARG A 409 16.10 -8.87 5.55
N GLY A 410 14.82 -9.24 5.46
CA GLY A 410 14.22 -10.40 6.14
C GLY A 410 14.14 -11.64 5.27
N ILE A 411 14.25 -11.51 3.93
CA ILE A 411 14.14 -12.62 2.98
C ILE A 411 15.21 -12.54 1.89
N GLY A 412 15.37 -13.65 1.15
CA GLY A 412 16.30 -13.75 0.05
C GLY A 412 17.76 -13.84 0.51
N GLN A 413 18.68 -13.78 -0.45
CA GLN A 413 20.11 -13.94 -0.18
C GLN A 413 20.69 -12.87 0.76
N PHE A 414 20.14 -11.67 0.75
CA PHE A 414 20.62 -10.58 1.59
C PHE A 414 20.15 -10.67 3.05
N SER A 415 19.22 -11.58 3.37
CA SER A 415 18.84 -11.86 4.76
C SER A 415 19.92 -12.67 5.51
N GLU A 416 20.86 -13.27 4.79
CA GLU A 416 21.95 -14.08 5.35
C GLU A 416 23.15 -13.23 5.78
N ILE A 417 23.16 -11.93 5.50
CA ILE A 417 24.25 -10.99 5.80
C ILE A 417 23.75 -9.78 6.58
N GLN A 418 24.68 -9.07 7.20
CA GLN A 418 24.46 -7.72 7.67
C GLN A 418 25.08 -6.73 6.69
N ALA A 419 24.29 -5.74 6.27
CA ALA A 419 24.75 -4.65 5.41
C ALA A 419 24.41 -3.30 6.04
N ASP A 420 25.30 -2.33 5.90
CA ASP A 420 25.00 -0.95 6.29
C ASP A 420 24.05 -0.26 5.25
N PRO A 421 23.51 0.94 5.56
CA PRO A 421 22.65 1.65 4.63
C PRO A 421 23.30 2.01 3.28
N GLN A 422 24.61 1.95 3.16
CA GLN A 422 25.36 2.16 1.94
C GLN A 422 25.56 0.88 1.12
N GLY A 423 25.20 -0.29 1.68
CA GLY A 423 25.35 -1.60 1.04
C GLY A 423 26.68 -2.28 1.28
N ASN A 424 27.48 -1.80 2.21
CA ASN A 424 28.71 -2.48 2.63
C ASN A 424 28.34 -3.66 3.55
N ILE A 425 28.89 -4.82 3.28
CA ILE A 425 28.74 -5.97 4.16
C ILE A 425 29.59 -5.74 5.41
N ILE A 426 28.98 -5.92 6.57
CA ILE A 426 29.58 -5.74 7.88
C ILE A 426 29.41 -7.00 8.73
N THR A 427 30.21 -7.11 9.79
CA THR A 427 30.12 -8.23 10.73
C THR A 427 28.91 -8.09 11.65
N GLN A 428 28.47 -9.20 12.26
CA GLN A 428 27.39 -9.16 13.25
C GLN A 428 27.75 -8.24 14.44
N ALA A 429 29.01 -8.26 14.88
CA ALA A 429 29.47 -7.38 15.96
C ALA A 429 29.39 -5.89 15.59
N GLU A 430 29.67 -5.54 14.35
CA GLU A 430 29.49 -4.17 13.86
C GLU A 430 28.04 -3.79 13.76
N TRP A 431 27.18 -4.70 13.28
CA TRP A 431 25.73 -4.51 13.26
C TRP A 431 25.19 -4.24 14.66
N ASP A 432 25.52 -5.10 15.64
CA ASP A 432 25.04 -4.96 17.02
C ASP A 432 25.45 -3.62 17.65
N ARG A 433 26.59 -3.08 17.23
CA ARG A 433 27.10 -1.79 17.69
C ARG A 433 26.47 -0.59 16.98
N LEU A 434 26.10 -0.71 15.69
CA LEU A 434 25.78 0.45 14.83
C LEU A 434 24.31 0.54 14.41
N HIS A 435 23.55 -0.56 14.45
CA HIS A 435 22.16 -0.59 13.91
C HIS A 435 21.26 0.48 14.53
N HIS A 436 21.50 0.87 15.77
CA HIS A 436 20.73 1.93 16.44
C HIS A 436 20.94 3.32 15.84
N GLU A 437 21.99 3.51 15.04
CA GLU A 437 22.19 4.75 14.27
C GLU A 437 21.33 4.77 13.01
N TRP A 438 20.88 3.62 12.54
CA TRP A 438 20.20 3.44 11.24
C TRP A 438 18.73 3.07 11.34
N LEU A 439 18.31 2.47 12.44
CA LEU A 439 16.94 2.03 12.70
C LEU A 439 16.36 2.73 13.93
N PRO A 440 15.01 2.89 14.01
CA PRO A 440 14.37 3.48 15.17
C PRO A 440 14.73 2.73 16.46
N THR A 441 15.24 3.44 17.44
CA THR A 441 15.51 2.90 18.78
C THR A 441 14.24 2.90 19.63
N GLN A 442 14.26 2.22 20.75
CA GLN A 442 13.17 2.29 21.73
C GLN A 442 12.95 3.73 22.23
N GLU A 443 14.02 4.49 22.46
CA GLU A 443 13.95 5.90 22.85
C GLU A 443 13.28 6.76 21.75
N ASP A 444 13.61 6.52 20.46
CA ASP A 444 12.97 7.21 19.34
C ASP A 444 11.46 6.93 19.31
N LYS A 445 11.07 5.66 19.48
CA LYS A 445 9.66 5.23 19.50
C LYS A 445 8.90 5.86 20.68
N GLU A 446 9.46 5.84 21.86
CA GLU A 446 8.87 6.44 23.06
C GLU A 446 8.71 7.96 22.92
N TYR A 447 9.72 8.63 22.37
CA TYR A 447 9.61 10.04 22.07
C TYR A 447 8.48 10.35 21.10
N ILE A 448 8.42 9.67 19.97
CA ILE A 448 7.35 9.88 18.98
C ILE A 448 5.99 9.58 19.60
N GLN A 449 5.87 8.49 20.34
CA GLN A 449 4.63 8.14 21.02
C GLN A 449 4.18 9.22 22.01
N SER A 450 5.12 9.89 22.66
CA SER A 450 4.83 11.01 23.58
C SER A 450 4.20 12.24 22.88
N LEU A 451 4.34 12.36 21.57
CA LEU A 451 3.73 13.42 20.76
C LEU A 451 2.32 13.09 20.30
N MET A 452 1.93 11.83 20.39
CA MET A 452 0.68 11.29 19.81
C MET A 452 -0.53 11.62 20.70
N HIS A 453 -1.02 12.85 20.59
CA HIS A 453 -2.23 13.34 21.24
C HIS A 453 -3.26 13.75 20.20
N PRO A 454 -4.57 13.45 20.41
CA PRO A 454 -5.60 13.81 19.44
C PRO A 454 -5.79 15.32 19.36
N VAL A 455 -5.88 15.84 18.13
CA VAL A 455 -6.26 17.22 17.85
C VAL A 455 -7.54 17.18 17.01
N THR A 456 -8.67 17.40 17.69
CA THR A 456 -10.02 17.25 17.12
C THR A 456 -10.77 18.58 17.02
N GLU A 457 -10.15 19.69 17.36
CA GLU A 457 -10.73 21.02 17.17
C GLU A 457 -10.60 21.43 15.70
N PRO A 458 -11.69 21.87 15.03
CA PRO A 458 -11.64 22.30 13.64
C PRO A 458 -10.58 23.37 13.37
N GLY A 459 -9.79 23.19 12.34
CA GLY A 459 -8.71 24.12 11.95
C GLY A 459 -7.44 24.03 12.79
N LYS A 460 -7.38 23.15 13.79
CA LYS A 460 -6.17 22.91 14.60
C LYS A 460 -5.38 21.70 14.08
N ILE A 461 -4.08 21.76 14.34
CA ILE A 461 -3.11 20.73 13.90
C ILE A 461 -2.09 20.54 15.00
N ALA A 462 -1.65 19.31 15.21
CA ALA A 462 -0.61 18.97 16.18
C ALA A 462 0.71 19.71 15.91
N GLY A 463 1.44 20.05 16.95
CA GLY A 463 2.65 20.88 16.88
C GLY A 463 3.84 20.22 16.18
N TRP A 464 3.83 18.89 16.03
CA TRP A 464 4.90 18.10 15.43
C TRP A 464 4.81 17.92 13.92
N ILE A 465 3.73 18.40 13.28
CA ILE A 465 3.47 18.27 11.85
C ILE A 465 3.01 19.64 11.28
N ALA A 466 3.46 19.96 10.09
CA ALA A 466 3.01 21.17 9.41
C ALA A 466 1.59 21.00 8.85
N PRO A 467 0.81 22.10 8.73
CA PRO A 467 -0.48 22.06 8.08
C PRO A 467 -0.35 21.61 6.62
N PRO A 468 -1.36 20.93 6.08
CA PRO A 468 -1.40 20.64 4.66
C PRO A 468 -1.45 21.94 3.87
N LYS A 469 -0.92 21.90 2.64
CA LYS A 469 -1.00 23.08 1.76
C LYS A 469 -2.46 23.41 1.49
N SER A 470 -2.83 24.67 1.66
CA SER A 470 -4.21 25.18 1.64
C SER A 470 -4.98 24.99 0.32
N LYS A 471 -4.36 24.42 -0.71
CA LYS A 471 -4.98 24.18 -2.02
C LYS A 471 -4.56 22.80 -2.57
N LEU A 472 -5.20 21.77 -2.11
CA LEU A 472 -5.23 20.50 -2.81
C LEU A 472 -6.18 20.63 -4.01
N ASN A 473 -5.67 20.47 -5.22
CA ASN A 473 -6.45 20.56 -6.45
C ASN A 473 -7.35 21.82 -6.54
N ARG A 474 -6.90 22.98 -6.00
CA ARG A 474 -7.63 24.26 -5.93
C ARG A 474 -8.84 24.29 -4.98
N HIS A 475 -9.10 23.23 -4.19
CA HIS A 475 -10.13 23.25 -3.16
C HIS A 475 -9.55 23.68 -1.81
N PRO A 476 -10.29 24.46 -1.02
CA PRO A 476 -9.90 24.73 0.34
C PRO A 476 -9.90 23.43 1.15
N PHE A 477 -9.13 23.45 2.23
CA PHE A 477 -9.02 22.35 3.16
C PHE A 477 -10.32 22.15 3.91
N GLU A 478 -11.00 21.02 3.68
CA GLU A 478 -12.38 20.80 4.14
C GLU A 478 -12.39 19.99 5.44
N PHE A 479 -12.43 20.67 6.59
CA PHE A 479 -12.65 20.03 7.87
C PHE A 479 -14.12 19.73 8.15
N GLU A 480 -15.05 20.27 7.36
CA GLU A 480 -16.49 20.08 7.50
C GLU A 480 -16.97 18.64 7.30
N PHE A 481 -16.14 17.77 6.73
CA PHE A 481 -16.45 16.35 6.56
C PHE A 481 -16.17 15.51 7.81
N VAL A 482 -15.73 16.13 8.89
CA VAL A 482 -15.55 15.48 10.19
C VAL A 482 -16.34 16.27 11.22
N ARG A 483 -17.29 15.63 11.91
CA ARG A 483 -18.15 16.25 12.89
C ARG A 483 -18.17 15.43 14.17
N PHE A 484 -18.44 16.11 15.29
CA PHE A 484 -18.72 15.42 16.55
C PHE A 484 -20.15 14.88 16.53
N ASN A 485 -20.34 13.65 17.05
CA ASN A 485 -21.65 13.06 17.26
C ASN A 485 -22.42 13.79 18.36
#